data_c0ba70b327fc405c4c7ecc7cc6301717
#
_entry.id   c0ba70b327fc405c4c7ecc7cc6301717
#
_cell.length_a   1.000
_cell.length_b   1.000
_cell.length_c   1.000
_cell.angle_alpha   90.00
_cell.angle_beta   90.00
_cell.angle_gamma   90.00
#
_symmetry.space_group_name_H-M   'P 1'
#
loop_
_entity.id
_entity.type
_entity.pdbx_description
1 polymer ?
#
loop_
_entity_poly.entity_id
_entity_poly.type
_entity_poly.pdbx_seq_one_letter_code
_entity_poly.pdbx_strand_id
1 'polypeptide(L)'
;MLKREKVLITGATGKIAFPIARALAARNDVWGVARLRKPGDREMLADAGINAVRLDVSTGVFSSLPDDFTYVFHAAVDPGDGDWRRCVRTNAHNSGELLYHCRKAKGFVYCSTGSIYAYQGQRALSEADGPGVPLRANYSFSKAAGEAVCTWIAEHFEIPLTIIRICSTYGPLGGAPADRLEMMLKGNPIRLHPDKPNNYNPIYEDDYVELGIRAMEIAQTPPIVVNWAGSETVSVEDYCAYMGELVGVEPIFEYTPEAHTPLWPDVTTMHEVLGHTRIHWREGFRRMIEARHPELVLSDER
;
A
#
# COMPACT_ATOMS: atom_id res chain seq x y z
N MET A 1 -10.34 -5.83 16.64
CA MET A 1 -10.44 -6.65 15.39
C MET A 1 -11.90 -6.71 14.97
N LEU A 2 -12.23 -6.21 13.77
CA LEU A 2 -13.57 -6.05 13.23
C LEU A 2 -14.33 -7.39 13.14
N LYS A 3 -15.60 -7.39 13.56
CA LYS A 3 -16.48 -8.58 13.53
C LYS A 3 -17.91 -8.16 13.22
N ARG A 4 -18.58 -8.88 12.32
CA ARG A 4 -19.97 -8.66 11.91
C ARG A 4 -20.21 -7.26 11.33
N GLU A 5 -19.17 -6.68 10.74
CA GLU A 5 -19.22 -5.39 10.08
C GLU A 5 -19.42 -5.57 8.56
N LYS A 6 -20.01 -4.57 7.92
CA LYS A 6 -20.13 -4.50 6.47
C LYS A 6 -19.01 -3.64 5.93
N VAL A 7 -18.05 -4.26 5.26
CA VAL A 7 -16.77 -3.62 4.89
C VAL A 7 -16.65 -3.49 3.39
N LEU A 8 -16.34 -2.29 2.92
CA LEU A 8 -16.00 -2.02 1.51
C LEU A 8 -14.49 -1.99 1.31
N ILE A 9 -14.00 -2.79 0.39
CA ILE A 9 -12.59 -2.76 -0.05
C ILE A 9 -12.55 -2.42 -1.53
N THR A 10 -11.95 -1.29 -1.90
CA THR A 10 -11.76 -0.95 -3.31
C THR A 10 -10.37 -1.34 -3.80
N GLY A 11 -10.26 -1.66 -5.09
CA GLY A 11 -9.04 -2.26 -5.61
C GLY A 11 -8.81 -3.69 -5.11
N ALA A 12 -9.89 -4.41 -4.79
CA ALA A 12 -9.90 -5.68 -4.07
C ALA A 12 -9.12 -6.82 -4.73
N THR A 13 -8.75 -6.71 -6.00
CA THR A 13 -7.86 -7.67 -6.70
C THR A 13 -6.39 -7.24 -6.65
N GLY A 14 -6.08 -6.15 -5.95
CA GLY A 14 -4.72 -5.60 -5.84
C GLY A 14 -3.88 -6.29 -4.76
N LYS A 15 -2.55 -6.16 -4.90
CA LYS A 15 -1.54 -6.80 -4.04
C LYS A 15 -1.70 -6.47 -2.54
N ILE A 16 -2.20 -5.27 -2.20
CA ILE A 16 -2.40 -4.82 -0.81
C ILE A 16 -3.84 -5.10 -0.35
N ALA A 17 -4.81 -4.77 -1.18
CA ALA A 17 -6.21 -4.83 -0.81
C ALA A 17 -6.76 -6.26 -0.68
N PHE A 18 -6.31 -7.19 -1.54
CA PHE A 18 -6.79 -8.58 -1.51
C PHE A 18 -6.46 -9.30 -0.20
N PRO A 19 -5.22 -9.28 0.32
CA PRO A 19 -4.91 -9.90 1.61
C PRO A 19 -5.72 -9.34 2.77
N ILE A 20 -5.93 -8.01 2.81
CA ILE A 20 -6.75 -7.35 3.83
C ILE A 20 -8.22 -7.79 3.71
N ALA A 21 -8.77 -7.81 2.48
CA ALA A 21 -10.14 -8.26 2.22
C ALA A 21 -10.35 -9.72 2.63
N ARG A 22 -9.41 -10.60 2.28
CA ARG A 22 -9.42 -12.02 2.65
C ARG A 22 -9.39 -12.23 4.17
N ALA A 23 -8.54 -11.50 4.88
CA ALA A 23 -8.46 -11.59 6.34
C ALA A 23 -9.75 -11.13 7.03
N LEU A 24 -10.42 -10.12 6.47
CA LEU A 24 -11.69 -9.59 7.00
C LEU A 24 -12.87 -10.50 6.70
N ALA A 25 -12.90 -11.16 5.54
CA ALA A 25 -14.04 -11.96 5.07
C ALA A 25 -14.39 -13.12 6.02
N ALA A 26 -13.41 -13.63 6.77
CA ALA A 26 -13.64 -14.71 7.74
C ALA A 26 -14.67 -14.37 8.84
N ARG A 27 -14.92 -13.07 9.11
CA ARG A 27 -15.78 -12.62 10.23
C ARG A 27 -16.68 -11.42 9.91
N ASN A 28 -16.68 -10.94 8.66
CA ASN A 28 -17.39 -9.73 8.24
C ASN A 28 -18.07 -9.95 6.88
N ASP A 29 -19.03 -9.11 6.54
CA ASP A 29 -19.63 -9.00 5.21
C ASP A 29 -18.74 -8.08 4.36
N VAL A 30 -17.82 -8.68 3.57
CA VAL A 30 -16.82 -7.93 2.79
C VAL A 30 -17.26 -7.79 1.34
N TRP A 31 -17.30 -6.54 0.86
CA TRP A 31 -17.60 -6.17 -0.51
C TRP A 31 -16.32 -5.71 -1.21
N GLY A 32 -15.87 -6.50 -2.19
CA GLY A 32 -14.67 -6.25 -2.95
C GLY A 32 -14.96 -5.58 -4.29
N VAL A 33 -14.67 -4.29 -4.39
CA VAL A 33 -14.83 -3.52 -5.64
C VAL A 33 -13.58 -3.56 -6.48
N ALA A 34 -13.69 -4.01 -7.73
CA ALA A 34 -12.61 -4.00 -8.72
C ALA A 34 -13.19 -3.96 -10.15
N ARG A 35 -12.32 -3.68 -11.13
CA ARG A 35 -12.70 -3.70 -12.56
C ARG A 35 -12.97 -5.11 -13.08
N LEU A 36 -12.48 -6.14 -12.41
CA LEU A 36 -12.62 -7.57 -12.73
C LEU A 36 -12.29 -7.84 -14.22
N ARG A 37 -11.10 -7.40 -14.67
CA ARG A 37 -10.68 -7.48 -16.08
C ARG A 37 -9.95 -8.77 -16.42
N LYS A 38 -9.31 -9.42 -15.44
CA LYS A 38 -8.59 -10.67 -15.67
C LYS A 38 -9.54 -11.85 -15.49
N PRO A 39 -9.39 -12.90 -16.31
CA PRO A 39 -10.00 -14.20 -16.00
C PRO A 39 -9.61 -14.65 -14.59
N GLY A 40 -10.56 -15.16 -13.83
CA GLY A 40 -10.33 -15.62 -12.45
C GLY A 40 -10.43 -14.53 -11.35
N ASP A 41 -10.48 -13.23 -11.70
CA ASP A 41 -10.61 -12.16 -10.69
C ASP A 41 -11.84 -12.33 -9.79
N ARG A 42 -12.98 -12.71 -10.38
CA ARG A 42 -14.24 -12.89 -9.64
C ARG A 42 -14.20 -14.13 -8.77
N GLU A 43 -13.71 -15.22 -9.33
CA GLU A 43 -13.55 -16.52 -8.66
C GLU A 43 -12.60 -16.38 -7.45
N MET A 44 -11.46 -15.72 -7.63
CA MET A 44 -10.50 -15.44 -6.55
C MET A 44 -11.14 -14.71 -5.37
N LEU A 45 -11.97 -13.70 -5.63
CA LEU A 45 -12.68 -12.98 -4.58
C LEU A 45 -13.75 -13.86 -3.93
N ALA A 46 -14.53 -14.62 -4.72
CA ALA A 46 -15.58 -15.49 -4.21
C ALA A 46 -15.02 -16.62 -3.35
N ASP A 47 -13.93 -17.26 -3.77
CA ASP A 47 -13.23 -18.32 -3.02
C ASP A 47 -12.69 -17.81 -1.67
N ALA A 48 -12.36 -16.53 -1.59
CA ALA A 48 -11.98 -15.87 -0.34
C ALA A 48 -13.19 -15.39 0.50
N GLY A 49 -14.43 -15.68 0.10
CA GLY A 49 -15.64 -15.26 0.81
C GLY A 49 -15.97 -13.76 0.66
N ILE A 50 -15.51 -13.12 -0.41
CA ILE A 50 -15.68 -11.69 -0.69
C ILE A 50 -16.76 -11.50 -1.75
N ASN A 51 -17.74 -10.61 -1.48
CA ASN A 51 -18.76 -10.23 -2.46
C ASN A 51 -18.15 -9.41 -3.59
N ALA A 52 -17.89 -10.03 -4.73
CA ALA A 52 -17.20 -9.41 -5.88
C ALA A 52 -18.12 -8.46 -6.66
N VAL A 53 -17.81 -7.17 -6.62
CA VAL A 53 -18.54 -6.10 -7.33
C VAL A 53 -17.70 -5.55 -8.47
N ARG A 54 -18.22 -5.65 -9.70
CA ARG A 54 -17.56 -5.02 -10.85
C ARG A 54 -17.91 -3.53 -10.91
N LEU A 55 -16.93 -2.69 -10.61
CA LEU A 55 -17.06 -1.24 -10.69
C LEU A 55 -15.70 -0.61 -11.00
N ASP A 56 -15.70 0.40 -11.86
CA ASP A 56 -14.51 1.21 -12.16
C ASP A 56 -14.59 2.53 -11.37
N VAL A 57 -13.75 2.68 -10.36
CA VAL A 57 -13.67 3.88 -9.51
C VAL A 57 -13.37 5.15 -10.35
N SER A 58 -12.72 5.01 -11.50
CA SER A 58 -12.42 6.14 -12.38
C SER A 58 -13.65 6.83 -12.96
N THR A 59 -14.82 6.18 -12.91
CA THR A 59 -16.09 6.78 -13.36
C THR A 59 -16.68 7.79 -12.37
N GLY A 60 -16.34 7.67 -11.08
CA GLY A 60 -16.94 8.48 -10.01
C GLY A 60 -18.42 8.16 -9.73
N VAL A 61 -18.93 7.04 -10.23
CA VAL A 61 -20.35 6.66 -10.07
C VAL A 61 -20.44 5.52 -9.08
N PHE A 62 -20.98 5.79 -7.88
CA PHE A 62 -21.09 4.83 -6.78
C PHE A 62 -22.53 4.45 -6.43
N SER A 63 -23.52 4.96 -7.15
CA SER A 63 -24.96 4.76 -6.86
C SER A 63 -25.44 3.30 -6.90
N SER A 64 -24.66 2.41 -7.51
CA SER A 64 -24.91 0.96 -7.50
C SER A 64 -24.40 0.24 -6.25
N LEU A 65 -23.60 0.93 -5.42
CA LEU A 65 -23.13 0.39 -4.14
C LEU A 65 -24.09 0.78 -3.03
N PRO A 66 -24.29 -0.08 -2.02
CA PRO A 66 -24.90 0.33 -0.75
C PRO A 66 -24.17 1.52 -0.14
N ASP A 67 -24.86 2.33 0.66
CA ASP A 67 -24.29 3.48 1.36
C ASP A 67 -24.15 3.26 2.89
N ASP A 68 -24.41 2.02 3.32
CA ASP A 68 -24.45 1.59 4.71
C ASP A 68 -23.21 0.78 5.14
N PHE A 69 -22.10 0.94 4.45
CA PHE A 69 -20.84 0.34 4.88
C PHE A 69 -20.38 0.92 6.22
N THR A 70 -19.96 0.03 7.13
CA THR A 70 -19.47 0.43 8.45
C THR A 70 -17.99 0.79 8.43
N TYR A 71 -17.22 0.15 7.55
CA TYR A 71 -15.81 0.45 7.34
C TYR A 71 -15.43 0.41 5.86
N VAL A 72 -14.49 1.24 5.48
CA VAL A 72 -14.01 1.34 4.08
C VAL A 72 -12.48 1.34 4.04
N PHE A 73 -11.90 0.50 3.19
CA PHE A 73 -10.48 0.54 2.85
C PHE A 73 -10.34 0.87 1.35
N HIS A 74 -9.96 2.13 1.07
CA HIS A 74 -9.93 2.63 -0.29
C HIS A 74 -8.52 2.56 -0.89
N ALA A 75 -8.22 1.44 -1.59
CA ALA A 75 -6.94 1.19 -2.25
C ALA A 75 -6.99 1.22 -3.78
N ALA A 76 -8.17 1.43 -4.38
CA ALA A 76 -8.25 1.61 -5.83
C ALA A 76 -7.51 2.88 -6.27
N VAL A 77 -6.72 2.77 -7.34
CA VAL A 77 -5.82 3.84 -7.77
C VAL A 77 -5.63 3.85 -9.30
N ASP A 78 -5.41 5.04 -9.86
CA ASP A 78 -4.77 5.22 -11.17
C ASP A 78 -3.25 5.32 -10.94
N PRO A 79 -2.42 4.45 -11.54
CA PRO A 79 -0.97 4.41 -11.30
C PRO A 79 -0.21 5.60 -11.91
N GLY A 80 -0.89 6.50 -12.62
CA GLY A 80 -0.29 7.70 -13.19
C GLY A 80 0.36 7.54 -14.56
N ASP A 81 0.14 6.40 -15.24
CA ASP A 81 0.71 6.11 -16.56
C ASP A 81 -0.02 6.82 -17.71
N GLY A 82 -0.99 7.65 -17.40
CA GLY A 82 -1.83 8.30 -18.39
C GLY A 82 -1.91 9.81 -18.24
N ASP A 83 -3.01 10.35 -18.73
CA ASP A 83 -3.31 11.77 -18.64
C ASP A 83 -3.44 12.24 -17.19
N TRP A 84 -2.81 13.36 -16.88
CA TRP A 84 -2.85 14.05 -15.59
C TRP A 84 -4.28 14.26 -15.08
N ARG A 85 -5.18 14.73 -15.95
CA ARG A 85 -6.57 15.00 -15.55
C ARG A 85 -7.30 13.74 -15.10
N ARG A 86 -7.07 12.62 -15.78
CA ARG A 86 -7.63 11.32 -15.41
C ARG A 86 -7.08 10.87 -14.07
N CYS A 87 -5.78 11.03 -13.85
CA CYS A 87 -5.11 10.63 -12.63
C CYS A 87 -5.65 11.41 -11.41
N VAL A 88 -5.74 12.74 -11.50
CA VAL A 88 -6.32 13.59 -10.45
C VAL A 88 -7.80 13.28 -10.24
N ARG A 89 -8.58 13.11 -11.32
CA ARG A 89 -9.98 12.75 -11.19
C ARG A 89 -10.16 11.43 -10.43
N THR A 90 -9.38 10.41 -10.74
CA THR A 90 -9.50 9.09 -10.10
C THR A 90 -9.01 9.11 -8.66
N ASN A 91 -7.78 9.63 -8.44
CA ASN A 91 -7.10 9.50 -7.14
C ASN A 91 -7.51 10.58 -6.13
N ALA A 92 -8.07 11.71 -6.59
CA ALA A 92 -8.50 12.79 -5.70
C ALA A 92 -10.01 12.98 -5.74
N HIS A 93 -10.57 13.45 -6.86
CA HIS A 93 -11.99 13.78 -6.96
C HIS A 93 -12.88 12.59 -6.63
N ASN A 94 -12.70 11.46 -7.35
CA ASN A 94 -13.55 10.28 -7.14
C ASN A 94 -13.31 9.59 -5.78
N SER A 95 -12.13 9.75 -5.18
CA SER A 95 -11.90 9.30 -3.80
C SER A 95 -12.73 10.11 -2.81
N GLY A 96 -12.85 11.44 -3.02
CA GLY A 96 -13.75 12.28 -2.24
C GLY A 96 -15.22 11.92 -2.43
N GLU A 97 -15.66 11.67 -3.67
CA GLU A 97 -17.03 11.21 -3.96
C GLU A 97 -17.35 9.89 -3.27
N LEU A 98 -16.38 8.94 -3.25
CA LEU A 98 -16.54 7.67 -2.54
C LEU A 98 -16.62 7.87 -1.03
N LEU A 99 -15.77 8.73 -0.47
CA LEU A 99 -15.80 9.07 0.96
C LEU A 99 -17.17 9.65 1.34
N TYR A 100 -17.68 10.59 0.56
CA TYR A 100 -19.01 11.16 0.79
C TYR A 100 -20.15 10.16 0.59
N HIS A 101 -20.06 9.26 -0.41
CA HIS A 101 -21.01 8.16 -0.57
C HIS A 101 -21.06 7.27 0.68
N CYS A 102 -19.91 6.95 1.25
CA CYS A 102 -19.78 6.13 2.46
C CYS A 102 -19.78 6.97 3.77
N ARG A 103 -20.37 8.16 3.79
CA ARG A 103 -20.31 9.11 4.94
C ARG A 103 -20.92 8.59 6.25
N LYS A 104 -21.62 7.46 6.22
CA LYS A 104 -22.17 6.78 7.41
C LYS A 104 -21.14 5.81 8.04
N ALA A 105 -19.99 5.63 7.43
CA ALA A 105 -18.97 4.72 7.93
C ALA A 105 -18.40 5.19 9.27
N LYS A 106 -18.13 4.23 10.15
CA LYS A 106 -17.41 4.44 11.41
C LYS A 106 -15.91 4.68 11.20
N GLY A 107 -15.40 4.27 10.06
CA GLY A 107 -13.99 4.49 9.69
C GLY A 107 -13.76 4.29 8.19
N PHE A 108 -13.07 5.25 7.61
CA PHE A 108 -12.63 5.23 6.22
C PHE A 108 -11.10 5.32 6.17
N VAL A 109 -10.46 4.44 5.42
CA VAL A 109 -9.01 4.51 5.15
C VAL A 109 -8.78 4.96 3.72
N TYR A 110 -8.08 6.07 3.53
CA TYR A 110 -7.56 6.49 2.24
C TYR A 110 -6.11 6.04 2.08
N CYS A 111 -5.85 5.15 1.13
CA CYS A 111 -4.50 4.70 0.80
C CYS A 111 -3.76 5.76 -0.01
N SER A 112 -2.93 6.56 0.64
CA SER A 112 -1.97 7.46 0.02
C SER A 112 -0.64 6.75 -0.25
N THR A 113 0.45 7.46 -0.37
CA THR A 113 1.77 6.92 -0.69
C THR A 113 2.90 7.74 -0.09
N GLY A 114 3.96 7.12 0.36
CA GLY A 114 5.19 7.81 0.76
C GLY A 114 5.89 8.54 -0.40
N SER A 115 5.59 8.18 -1.65
CA SER A 115 6.20 8.88 -2.80
C SER A 115 5.73 10.33 -3.01
N ILE A 116 4.83 10.84 -2.16
CA ILE A 116 4.48 12.27 -2.16
C ILE A 116 5.59 13.13 -1.56
N TYR A 117 6.44 12.58 -0.70
CA TYR A 117 7.47 13.34 -0.01
C TYR A 117 8.53 13.92 -0.95
N ALA A 118 9.01 15.11 -0.62
CA ALA A 118 10.24 15.65 -1.17
C ALA A 118 11.44 14.88 -0.63
N TYR A 119 12.40 14.57 -1.47
CA TYR A 119 13.69 14.07 -1.00
C TYR A 119 14.44 15.16 -0.20
N GLN A 120 14.90 14.82 0.99
CA GLN A 120 15.58 15.76 1.91
C GLN A 120 16.90 15.19 2.45
N GLY A 121 17.62 14.43 1.63
CA GLY A 121 18.87 13.76 2.03
C GLY A 121 18.59 12.51 2.89
N GLN A 122 19.65 12.05 3.56
CA GLN A 122 19.64 10.82 4.36
C GLN A 122 18.98 11.04 5.75
N ARG A 123 17.67 11.28 5.76
CA ARG A 123 16.88 11.35 7.00
C ARG A 123 15.52 10.70 6.86
N ALA A 124 14.96 10.21 7.95
CA ALA A 124 13.58 9.75 7.99
C ALA A 124 12.58 10.91 7.76
N LEU A 125 11.48 10.64 7.08
CA LEU A 125 10.46 11.63 6.72
C LEU A 125 9.21 11.41 7.57
N SER A 126 8.80 12.44 8.30
CA SER A 126 7.61 12.43 9.14
C SER A 126 6.36 12.87 8.37
N GLU A 127 5.19 12.67 8.95
CA GLU A 127 3.92 13.11 8.36
C GLU A 127 3.83 14.62 8.20
N ALA A 128 4.62 15.40 8.96
CA ALA A 128 4.72 16.84 8.87
C ALA A 128 5.55 17.31 7.66
N ASP A 129 6.32 16.44 7.04
CA ASP A 129 7.10 16.77 5.84
C ASP A 129 6.18 16.94 4.64
N GLY A 130 6.40 18.01 3.91
CA GLY A 130 5.58 18.40 2.77
C GLY A 130 5.82 17.55 1.51
N PRO A 131 4.88 17.62 0.56
CA PRO A 131 5.05 17.02 -0.75
C PRO A 131 6.16 17.69 -1.55
N GLY A 132 6.82 16.93 -2.40
CA GLY A 132 7.89 17.38 -3.28
C GLY A 132 7.65 17.11 -4.76
N VAL A 133 8.70 17.25 -5.57
CA VAL A 133 8.67 16.91 -6.99
C VAL A 133 9.17 15.46 -7.15
N PRO A 134 8.28 14.48 -7.23
CA PRO A 134 8.65 13.08 -7.31
C PRO A 134 8.94 12.67 -8.75
N LEU A 135 9.71 11.59 -8.92
CA LEU A 135 9.93 10.97 -10.23
C LEU A 135 8.63 10.53 -10.93
N ARG A 136 7.61 10.15 -10.15
CA ARG A 136 6.28 9.77 -10.65
C ARG A 136 5.27 10.91 -10.43
N ALA A 137 5.53 12.08 -11.01
CA ALA A 137 4.82 13.32 -10.73
C ALA A 137 3.28 13.19 -10.77
N ASN A 138 2.69 12.62 -11.83
CA ASN A 138 1.23 12.50 -11.97
C ASN A 138 0.62 11.66 -10.84
N TYR A 139 1.23 10.53 -10.51
CA TYR A 139 0.77 9.66 -9.43
C TYR A 139 0.85 10.35 -8.07
N SER A 140 2.04 10.79 -7.69
CA SER A 140 2.30 11.34 -6.36
C SER A 140 1.53 12.63 -6.10
N PHE A 141 1.48 13.55 -7.07
CA PHE A 141 0.67 14.77 -6.94
C PHE A 141 -0.83 14.47 -6.87
N SER A 142 -1.32 13.51 -7.65
CA SER A 142 -2.74 13.14 -7.58
C SER A 142 -3.10 12.49 -6.25
N LYS A 143 -2.16 11.75 -5.63
CA LYS A 143 -2.35 11.19 -4.29
C LYS A 143 -2.32 12.27 -3.21
N ALA A 144 -1.40 13.25 -3.28
CA ALA A 144 -1.38 14.40 -2.40
C ALA A 144 -2.65 15.27 -2.53
N ALA A 145 -3.13 15.48 -3.77
CA ALA A 145 -4.41 16.15 -4.01
C ALA A 145 -5.58 15.35 -3.39
N GLY A 146 -5.53 14.01 -3.43
CA GLY A 146 -6.51 13.13 -2.80
C GLY A 146 -6.50 13.24 -1.28
N GLU A 147 -5.33 13.36 -0.63
CA GLU A 147 -5.24 13.66 0.80
C GLU A 147 -6.01 14.94 1.14
N ALA A 148 -5.74 16.03 0.41
CA ALA A 148 -6.38 17.32 0.65
C ALA A 148 -7.90 17.29 0.45
N VAL A 149 -8.38 16.65 -0.65
CA VAL A 149 -9.83 16.54 -0.94
C VAL A 149 -10.52 15.67 0.11
N CYS A 150 -9.96 14.51 0.46
CA CYS A 150 -10.54 13.64 1.47
C CYS A 150 -10.53 14.29 2.87
N THR A 151 -9.47 15.01 3.24
CA THR A 151 -9.39 15.76 4.50
C THR A 151 -10.50 16.79 4.57
N TRP A 152 -10.66 17.63 3.53
CA TRP A 152 -11.69 18.65 3.51
C TRP A 152 -13.11 18.05 3.65
N ILE A 153 -13.41 16.98 2.90
CA ILE A 153 -14.72 16.28 2.98
C ILE A 153 -14.92 15.67 4.36
N ALA A 154 -13.91 15.00 4.91
CA ALA A 154 -13.97 14.38 6.22
C ALA A 154 -14.28 15.39 7.33
N GLU A 155 -13.59 16.54 7.33
CA GLU A 155 -13.81 17.60 8.31
C GLU A 155 -15.16 18.29 8.13
N HIS A 156 -15.58 18.57 6.87
CA HIS A 156 -16.83 19.28 6.59
C HIS A 156 -18.07 18.44 6.92
N PHE A 157 -18.00 17.12 6.73
CA PHE A 157 -19.11 16.20 6.95
C PHE A 157 -18.92 15.30 8.18
N GLU A 158 -17.93 15.58 9.01
CA GLU A 158 -17.60 14.83 10.24
C GLU A 158 -17.43 13.32 10.01
N ILE A 159 -16.77 12.93 8.89
CA ILE A 159 -16.54 11.53 8.53
C ILE A 159 -15.20 11.07 9.12
N PRO A 160 -15.15 10.01 9.96
CA PRO A 160 -13.89 9.50 10.49
C PRO A 160 -12.98 8.97 9.37
N LEU A 161 -11.78 9.55 9.26
CA LEU A 161 -10.81 9.22 8.21
C LEU A 161 -9.42 8.95 8.77
N THR A 162 -8.78 7.92 8.26
CA THR A 162 -7.33 7.67 8.39
C THR A 162 -6.70 7.77 6.99
N ILE A 163 -5.64 8.53 6.85
CA ILE A 163 -4.82 8.59 5.64
C ILE A 163 -3.55 7.80 5.91
N ILE A 164 -3.33 6.70 5.17
CA ILE A 164 -2.09 5.93 5.27
C ILE A 164 -1.16 6.24 4.09
N ARG A 165 0.06 6.72 4.38
CA ARG A 165 1.12 6.91 3.37
C ARG A 165 1.91 5.62 3.25
N ILE A 166 1.54 4.83 2.24
CA ILE A 166 2.08 3.48 2.03
C ILE A 166 3.53 3.54 1.57
N CYS A 167 4.41 2.81 2.26
CA CYS A 167 5.81 2.68 1.93
C CYS A 167 6.20 1.19 1.85
N SER A 168 6.77 0.77 0.70
CA SER A 168 7.48 -0.51 0.51
C SER A 168 6.79 -1.79 1.03
N THR A 169 5.50 -1.98 0.71
CA THR A 169 4.77 -3.23 1.01
C THR A 169 5.27 -4.39 0.15
N TYR A 170 5.35 -5.60 0.72
CA TYR A 170 5.73 -6.82 -0.01
C TYR A 170 5.10 -8.08 0.59
N GLY A 171 5.10 -9.15 -0.22
CA GLY A 171 4.58 -10.46 0.18
C GLY A 171 4.44 -11.41 -1.02
N PRO A 172 3.69 -12.51 -0.87
CA PRO A 172 3.49 -13.50 -1.93
C PRO A 172 2.94 -12.91 -3.24
N LEU A 173 2.10 -11.89 -3.15
CA LEU A 173 1.50 -11.23 -4.33
C LEU A 173 2.41 -10.20 -5.01
N GLY A 174 3.59 -9.93 -4.46
CA GLY A 174 4.59 -9.03 -5.04
C GLY A 174 4.88 -7.80 -4.16
N GLY A 175 5.35 -6.73 -4.79
CA GLY A 175 5.86 -5.52 -4.17
C GLY A 175 7.25 -5.18 -4.69
N ALA A 176 7.78 -4.00 -4.38
CA ALA A 176 9.07 -3.58 -4.91
C ALA A 176 10.24 -4.53 -4.54
N PRO A 177 10.31 -5.11 -3.33
CA PRO A 177 11.30 -6.14 -3.02
C PRO A 177 11.16 -7.39 -3.88
N ALA A 178 9.93 -7.87 -4.13
CA ALA A 178 9.71 -9.03 -4.98
C ALA A 178 10.12 -8.75 -6.44
N ASP A 179 9.83 -7.55 -6.95
CA ASP A 179 10.24 -7.16 -8.30
C ASP A 179 11.79 -7.14 -8.43
N ARG A 180 12.52 -6.74 -7.36
CA ARG A 180 14.00 -6.80 -7.32
C ARG A 180 14.52 -8.23 -7.29
N LEU A 181 13.88 -9.13 -6.54
CA LEU A 181 14.20 -10.56 -6.59
C LEU A 181 14.09 -11.09 -8.03
N GLU A 182 13.02 -10.78 -8.74
CA GLU A 182 12.85 -11.18 -10.14
C GLU A 182 13.94 -10.62 -11.07
N MET A 183 14.40 -9.38 -10.79
CA MET A 183 15.54 -8.80 -11.52
C MET A 183 16.83 -9.59 -11.25
N MET A 184 17.12 -9.90 -9.99
CA MET A 184 18.30 -10.69 -9.59
C MET A 184 18.30 -12.07 -10.24
N LEU A 185 17.19 -12.80 -10.17
CA LEU A 185 17.06 -14.14 -10.77
C LEU A 185 17.26 -14.14 -12.30
N LYS A 186 16.99 -12.99 -12.97
CA LYS A 186 17.21 -12.80 -14.40
C LYS A 186 18.58 -12.21 -14.75
N GLY A 187 19.43 -11.92 -13.76
CA GLY A 187 20.71 -11.25 -13.96
C GLY A 187 20.59 -9.80 -14.44
N ASN A 188 19.44 -9.15 -14.20
CA ASN A 188 19.22 -7.75 -14.55
C ASN A 188 19.74 -6.80 -13.46
N PRO A 189 20.38 -5.66 -13.81
CA PRO A 189 20.84 -4.70 -12.84
C PRO A 189 19.67 -4.00 -12.13
N ILE A 190 19.81 -3.78 -10.81
CA ILE A 190 18.93 -3.00 -9.98
C ILE A 190 19.43 -1.56 -9.96
N ARG A 191 18.62 -0.63 -10.47
CA ARG A 191 18.97 0.80 -10.52
C ARG A 191 18.69 1.45 -9.17
N LEU A 192 19.72 2.05 -8.58
CA LEU A 192 19.71 2.71 -7.28
C LEU A 192 20.22 4.15 -7.39
N HIS A 193 19.79 4.99 -6.46
CA HIS A 193 20.25 6.35 -6.36
C HIS A 193 21.72 6.39 -5.81
N PRO A 194 22.59 7.30 -6.30
CA PRO A 194 23.98 7.36 -5.85
C PRO A 194 24.14 7.84 -4.40
N ASP A 195 23.14 8.49 -3.82
CA ASP A 195 23.13 8.88 -2.40
C ASP A 195 22.78 7.65 -1.53
N LYS A 196 23.81 6.97 -1.09
CA LYS A 196 23.76 5.72 -0.31
C LYS A 196 23.70 5.99 1.20
N PRO A 197 23.17 5.02 1.99
CA PRO A 197 22.46 3.80 1.61
C PRO A 197 21.05 4.08 1.08
N ASN A 198 20.52 3.22 0.19
CA ASN A 198 19.17 3.34 -0.34
C ASN A 198 18.15 2.77 0.67
N ASN A 199 17.90 3.51 1.74
CA ASN A 199 17.07 3.10 2.86
C ASN A 199 15.58 3.09 2.54
N TYR A 200 14.89 2.06 3.05
CA TYR A 200 13.43 1.88 3.04
C TYR A 200 12.98 1.15 4.31
N ASN A 201 11.67 1.17 4.58
CA ASN A 201 11.06 0.38 5.65
C ASN A 201 10.09 -0.65 5.03
N PRO A 202 10.59 -1.80 4.55
CA PRO A 202 9.72 -2.82 3.94
C PRO A 202 8.80 -3.44 4.98
N ILE A 203 7.51 -3.58 4.62
CA ILE A 203 6.49 -4.17 5.47
C ILE A 203 5.90 -5.43 4.82
N TYR A 204 5.99 -6.56 5.56
CA TYR A 204 5.50 -7.86 5.09
C TYR A 204 3.97 -7.98 5.18
N GLU A 205 3.40 -8.88 4.36
CA GLU A 205 1.94 -9.07 4.21
C GLU A 205 1.21 -9.24 5.54
N ASP A 206 1.67 -10.09 6.43
CA ASP A 206 0.99 -10.34 7.71
C ASP A 206 0.85 -9.07 8.55
N ASP A 207 1.92 -8.27 8.61
CA ASP A 207 1.93 -7.03 9.37
C ASP A 207 1.09 -5.95 8.68
N TYR A 208 1.20 -5.77 7.37
CA TYR A 208 0.40 -4.75 6.72
C TYR A 208 -1.11 -5.08 6.72
N VAL A 209 -1.48 -6.35 6.74
CA VAL A 209 -2.89 -6.76 6.92
C VAL A 209 -3.39 -6.36 8.30
N GLU A 210 -2.64 -6.65 9.37
CA GLU A 210 -3.03 -6.29 10.73
C GLU A 210 -3.13 -4.78 10.91
N LEU A 211 -2.07 -4.05 10.51
CA LEU A 211 -2.03 -2.59 10.65
C LEU A 211 -3.05 -1.88 9.75
N GLY A 212 -3.36 -2.44 8.57
CA GLY A 212 -4.41 -1.92 7.69
C GLY A 212 -5.82 -2.07 8.29
N ILE A 213 -6.10 -3.17 8.99
CA ILE A 213 -7.35 -3.35 9.73
C ILE A 213 -7.42 -2.36 10.91
N ARG A 214 -6.33 -2.18 11.65
CA ARG A 214 -6.28 -1.19 12.74
C ARG A 214 -6.46 0.24 12.23
N ALA A 215 -5.93 0.57 11.04
CA ALA A 215 -6.12 1.88 10.44
C ALA A 215 -7.60 2.24 10.21
N MET A 216 -8.47 1.24 9.95
CA MET A 216 -9.92 1.48 9.90
C MET A 216 -10.51 1.75 11.30
N GLU A 217 -10.01 1.06 12.34
CA GLU A 217 -10.53 1.16 13.72
C GLU A 217 -10.17 2.49 14.39
N ILE A 218 -9.04 3.12 14.01
CA ILE A 218 -8.57 4.39 14.59
C ILE A 218 -9.04 5.64 13.82
N ALA A 219 -9.80 5.45 12.74
CA ALA A 219 -10.28 6.58 11.94
C ALA A 219 -11.00 7.61 12.81
N GLN A 220 -10.71 8.89 12.57
CA GLN A 220 -11.19 9.99 13.41
C GLN A 220 -11.42 11.27 12.61
N THR A 221 -12.02 12.27 13.24
CA THR A 221 -12.16 13.65 12.74
C THR A 221 -11.64 14.62 13.81
N PRO A 222 -10.69 15.51 13.52
CA PRO A 222 -9.95 15.66 12.24
C PRO A 222 -9.19 14.39 11.84
N PRO A 223 -8.94 14.18 10.52
CA PRO A 223 -8.26 13.00 10.02
C PRO A 223 -6.86 12.83 10.58
N ILE A 224 -6.47 11.57 10.84
CA ILE A 224 -5.09 11.23 11.16
C ILE A 224 -4.34 10.78 9.91
N VAL A 225 -3.13 11.28 9.74
CA VAL A 225 -2.18 10.84 8.70
C VAL A 225 -1.13 9.96 9.35
N VAL A 226 -0.81 8.82 8.73
CA VAL A 226 0.13 7.84 9.29
C VAL A 226 1.06 7.32 8.18
N ASN A 227 2.36 7.39 8.40
CA ASN A 227 3.33 6.66 7.61
C ASN A 227 3.15 5.16 7.85
N TRP A 228 2.84 4.42 6.82
CA TRP A 228 2.49 3.00 6.92
C TRP A 228 3.57 2.14 6.29
N ALA A 229 4.44 1.57 7.14
CA ALA A 229 5.69 0.93 6.75
C ALA A 229 6.12 -0.15 7.76
N GLY A 230 7.23 -0.82 7.47
CA GLY A 230 7.91 -1.67 8.44
C GLY A 230 8.53 -0.88 9.58
N SER A 231 8.61 -1.47 10.78
CA SER A 231 9.27 -0.85 11.94
C SER A 231 10.80 -0.78 11.80
N GLU A 232 11.36 -1.55 10.89
CA GLU A 232 12.81 -1.62 10.67
C GLU A 232 13.20 -0.91 9.37
N THR A 233 14.27 -0.12 9.44
CA THR A 233 14.89 0.49 8.26
C THR A 233 15.98 -0.43 7.74
N VAL A 234 15.95 -0.75 6.45
CA VAL A 234 16.96 -1.58 5.77
C VAL A 234 17.24 -1.02 4.38
N SER A 235 18.50 -1.02 3.96
CA SER A 235 18.86 -0.58 2.62
C SER A 235 18.46 -1.60 1.55
N VAL A 236 18.25 -1.13 0.33
CA VAL A 236 18.03 -2.02 -0.83
C VAL A 236 19.25 -2.90 -1.04
N GLU A 237 20.42 -2.33 -0.83
CA GLU A 237 21.70 -3.05 -0.93
C GLU A 237 21.73 -4.25 0.03
N ASP A 238 21.40 -4.03 1.31
CA ASP A 238 21.46 -5.07 2.35
C ASP A 238 20.41 -6.15 2.12
N TYR A 239 19.16 -5.78 1.83
CA TYR A 239 18.15 -6.82 1.65
C TYR A 239 18.29 -7.58 0.31
N CYS A 240 18.83 -6.95 -0.74
CA CYS A 240 19.17 -7.66 -1.97
C CYS A 240 20.35 -8.61 -1.77
N ALA A 241 21.38 -8.20 -1.01
CA ALA A 241 22.47 -9.09 -0.63
C ALA A 241 21.93 -10.32 0.13
N TYR A 242 21.09 -10.11 1.14
CA TYR A 242 20.45 -11.20 1.89
C TYR A 242 19.61 -12.13 1.01
N MET A 243 18.76 -11.58 0.13
CA MET A 243 17.99 -12.41 -0.81
C MET A 243 18.93 -13.18 -1.74
N GLY A 244 20.02 -12.54 -2.18
CA GLY A 244 21.05 -13.17 -3.02
C GLY A 244 21.73 -14.36 -2.33
N GLU A 245 22.08 -14.24 -1.06
CA GLU A 245 22.60 -15.34 -0.24
C GLU A 245 21.61 -16.51 -0.17
N LEU A 246 20.33 -16.22 0.02
CA LEU A 246 19.29 -17.24 0.09
C LEU A 246 19.13 -18.03 -1.23
N VAL A 247 19.18 -17.36 -2.36
CA VAL A 247 18.91 -17.96 -3.68
C VAL A 247 20.15 -18.29 -4.51
N GLY A 248 21.35 -18.00 -3.98
CA GLY A 248 22.62 -18.27 -4.67
C GLY A 248 22.90 -17.35 -5.86
N VAL A 249 22.41 -16.09 -5.82
CA VAL A 249 22.55 -15.11 -6.89
C VAL A 249 23.13 -13.80 -6.36
N GLU A 250 24.18 -13.30 -6.95
CA GLU A 250 24.78 -12.00 -6.56
C GLU A 250 24.00 -10.84 -7.19
N PRO A 251 23.53 -9.83 -6.40
CA PRO A 251 22.81 -8.67 -6.95
C PRO A 251 23.76 -7.77 -7.75
N ILE A 252 23.29 -7.29 -8.89
CA ILE A 252 24.02 -6.30 -9.71
C ILE A 252 23.38 -4.93 -9.49
N PHE A 253 24.14 -3.95 -9.03
CA PHE A 253 23.66 -2.58 -8.81
C PHE A 253 24.19 -1.60 -9.86
N GLU A 254 23.29 -0.79 -10.40
CA GLU A 254 23.61 0.36 -11.26
C GLU A 254 23.17 1.65 -10.55
N TYR A 255 24.12 2.52 -10.20
CA TYR A 255 23.84 3.78 -9.53
C TYR A 255 23.65 4.92 -10.52
N THR A 256 22.47 5.55 -10.45
CA THR A 256 22.11 6.65 -11.35
C THR A 256 21.15 7.65 -10.67
N PRO A 257 21.33 8.97 -10.91
CA PRO A 257 20.46 10.00 -10.33
C PRO A 257 19.02 9.95 -10.84
N GLU A 258 18.74 9.23 -11.93
CA GLU A 258 17.38 8.99 -12.43
C GLU A 258 16.66 7.87 -11.68
N ALA A 259 17.34 7.11 -10.81
CA ALA A 259 16.72 6.14 -9.94
C ALA A 259 15.89 6.82 -8.83
N HIS A 260 14.98 6.07 -8.21
CA HIS A 260 14.25 6.56 -7.06
C HIS A 260 15.21 6.96 -5.94
N THR A 261 15.02 8.15 -5.40
CA THR A 261 15.76 8.60 -4.21
C THR A 261 15.47 7.69 -3.01
N PRO A 262 16.43 7.47 -2.11
CA PRO A 262 16.16 6.82 -0.84
C PRO A 262 15.05 7.57 -0.11
N LEU A 263 14.05 6.83 0.36
CA LEU A 263 12.90 7.44 1.01
C LEU A 263 12.38 6.46 2.06
N TRP A 264 12.68 6.73 3.31
CA TRP A 264 12.14 5.95 4.41
C TRP A 264 11.38 6.85 5.39
N PRO A 265 10.24 6.36 5.90
CA PRO A 265 9.40 7.13 6.81
C PRO A 265 9.93 7.09 8.24
N ASP A 266 9.69 8.18 8.97
CA ASP A 266 9.57 8.12 10.43
C ASP A 266 8.28 7.39 10.77
N VAL A 267 8.37 6.33 11.56
CA VAL A 267 7.24 5.46 11.93
C VAL A 267 6.77 5.67 13.37
N THR A 268 7.18 6.76 14.01
CA THR A 268 6.82 7.07 15.40
C THR A 268 5.30 7.14 15.57
N THR A 269 4.61 7.93 14.73
CA THR A 269 3.13 8.01 14.76
C THR A 269 2.49 6.64 14.54
N MET A 270 3.00 5.85 13.59
CA MET A 270 2.47 4.51 13.34
C MET A 270 2.59 3.62 14.58
N HIS A 271 3.74 3.62 15.25
CA HIS A 271 3.96 2.84 16.46
C HIS A 271 2.99 3.22 17.58
N GLU A 272 2.73 4.51 17.75
CA GLU A 272 1.81 5.01 18.79
C GLU A 272 0.36 4.61 18.53
N VAL A 273 -0.12 4.69 17.27
CA VAL A 273 -1.55 4.54 16.97
C VAL A 273 -1.93 3.18 16.37
N LEU A 274 -1.02 2.53 15.64
CA LEU A 274 -1.26 1.22 15.02
C LEU A 274 -0.45 0.10 15.68
N GLY A 275 0.69 0.42 16.31
CA GLY A 275 1.63 -0.53 16.88
C GLY A 275 2.80 -0.87 15.95
N HIS A 276 3.61 -1.82 16.39
CA HIS A 276 4.82 -2.25 15.69
C HIS A 276 4.54 -3.42 14.75
N THR A 277 5.36 -3.55 13.69
CA THR A 277 5.45 -4.79 12.90
C THR A 277 6.12 -5.88 13.73
N ARG A 278 5.77 -7.14 13.48
CA ARG A 278 6.25 -8.30 14.24
C ARG A 278 7.18 -9.18 13.43
N ILE A 279 7.03 -9.15 12.11
CA ILE A 279 7.84 -9.97 11.20
C ILE A 279 9.14 -9.22 10.91
N HIS A 280 10.25 -9.77 11.39
CA HIS A 280 11.58 -9.28 11.04
C HIS A 280 11.77 -9.32 9.53
N TRP A 281 12.41 -8.33 8.93
CA TRP A 281 12.51 -8.21 7.46
C TRP A 281 13.15 -9.45 6.79
N ARG A 282 14.18 -10.07 7.42
CA ARG A 282 14.79 -11.31 6.89
C ARG A 282 13.78 -12.45 6.79
N GLU A 283 13.02 -12.65 7.84
CA GLU A 283 11.95 -13.66 7.87
C GLU A 283 10.89 -13.39 6.79
N GLY A 284 10.45 -12.13 6.67
CA GLY A 284 9.49 -11.74 5.64
C GLY A 284 10.01 -12.00 4.23
N PHE A 285 11.28 -11.70 3.94
CA PHE A 285 11.87 -11.99 2.63
C PHE A 285 11.98 -13.49 2.36
N ARG A 286 12.39 -14.29 3.33
CA ARG A 286 12.41 -15.76 3.20
C ARG A 286 11.02 -16.29 2.85
N ARG A 287 9.98 -15.93 3.61
CA ARG A 287 8.59 -16.34 3.36
C ARG A 287 8.08 -15.89 1.98
N MET A 288 8.45 -14.69 1.56
CA MET A 288 8.10 -14.18 0.22
C MET A 288 8.75 -15.03 -0.87
N ILE A 289 10.04 -15.38 -0.74
CA ILE A 289 10.74 -16.21 -1.71
C ILE A 289 10.12 -17.60 -1.78
N GLU A 290 9.94 -18.25 -0.63
CA GLU A 290 9.33 -19.59 -0.54
C GLU A 290 7.93 -19.66 -1.19
N ALA A 291 7.12 -18.63 -0.96
CA ALA A 291 5.77 -18.58 -1.53
C ALA A 291 5.75 -18.31 -3.04
N ARG A 292 6.73 -17.55 -3.57
CA ARG A 292 6.78 -17.17 -4.98
C ARG A 292 7.57 -18.12 -5.84
N HIS A 293 8.58 -18.76 -5.26
CA HIS A 293 9.54 -19.64 -5.91
C HIS A 293 9.71 -20.93 -5.10
N PRO A 294 8.66 -21.73 -4.95
CA PRO A 294 8.72 -22.99 -4.18
C PRO A 294 9.69 -24.01 -4.79
N GLU A 295 10.11 -23.80 -6.03
CA GLU A 295 11.14 -24.61 -6.71
C GLU A 295 12.56 -24.32 -6.25
N LEU A 296 12.82 -23.19 -5.59
CA LEU A 296 14.15 -22.84 -5.11
C LEU A 296 14.44 -23.50 -3.77
N VAL A 297 15.62 -24.09 -3.66
CA VAL A 297 16.16 -24.57 -2.38
C VAL A 297 16.94 -23.41 -1.75
N LEU A 298 16.39 -22.83 -0.69
CA LEU A 298 17.04 -21.73 0.00
C LEU A 298 18.23 -22.22 0.84
N SER A 299 19.28 -21.39 0.88
CA SER A 299 20.40 -21.64 1.80
C SER A 299 19.90 -21.49 3.24
N ASP A 300 20.29 -22.41 4.10
CA ASP A 300 20.11 -22.21 5.54
C ASP A 300 21.02 -21.08 6.00
N GLU A 301 20.55 -20.26 6.93
CA GLU A 301 21.37 -19.21 7.54
C GLU A 301 22.60 -19.87 8.21
N ARG A 302 23.79 -19.50 7.77
CA ARG A 302 25.04 -19.87 8.45
C ARG A 302 25.34 -18.93 9.59
#